data_5c7e4f98d447be3f179b7839379bb59f
#
_entry.id   5c7e4f98d447be3f179b7839379bb59f
#
_cell.length_a   1.000
_cell.length_b   1.000
_cell.length_c   1.000
_cell.angle_alpha   90.00
_cell.angle_beta   90.00
_cell.angle_gamma   90.00
#
_symmetry.space_group_name_H-M   'P 1'
#
loop_
_entity.id
_entity.type
_entity.pdbx_description
1 polymer ?
#
loop_
_entity_poly.entity_id
_entity_poly.type
_entity_poly.pdbx_seq_one_letter_code
_entity_poly.pdbx_strand_id
1 'polypeptide(L)'
;MSHDDQVRKLGKKFTRACHANFGSMLLTMRVKGFRGVPDLTLAFTSPITALSGLNGTGKSTIAQLAACAFRQPAGAWQRYYVAHFFPVSVADPEPFTTDAEVHYTYATEGSSAPQQLTVKRAVKEWSGYKRQPARATYYLGFTQFIPKVERRDLSVYGARSLELGETHQLQADAAEHVARILGLPYDQLAFTDVRTTTKTSRLAMASRGGRTYSENHMGFGEGRVVYMVNTLESAPPKSLILLEEPETSLHGDAQVRLARYLVDVADRRGHQIILTTHSAAILGQLSRESVVYLRRTPAGDVTATHGLSTYQIDSHLQKEGRAPEGITICVEDAFARCLTTWIFRTTDPDLLSGCAFLEIGGGQEIPAAVKLLREAKRRTVGLSDGDMPHDGTDGVITLPGSLPPEKEVFTHPAVKEYFASSPFNLDISETLAGVEDHHDYAKAIADRLMLEPTAVASDACRAYVEAHDPADFATLTGYIRSELGDRR
;
A
#
# COMPACT_ATOMS: atom_id res chain seq x y z
N MET A 1 -6.85 24.89 4.20
CA MET A 1 -6.46 24.02 5.33
C MET A 1 -5.53 22.97 4.75
N SER A 2 -4.35 22.77 5.36
CA SER A 2 -3.43 21.73 4.89
C SER A 2 -4.01 20.33 5.14
N HIS A 3 -3.49 19.30 4.44
CA HIS A 3 -3.91 17.92 4.68
C HIS A 3 -3.64 17.48 6.12
N ASP A 4 -2.49 17.82 6.68
CA ASP A 4 -2.12 17.49 8.06
C ASP A 4 -3.06 18.16 9.09
N ASP A 5 -3.54 19.38 8.82
CA ASP A 5 -4.54 20.04 9.65
C ASP A 5 -5.87 19.29 9.60
N GLN A 6 -6.25 18.78 8.44
CA GLN A 6 -7.48 18.00 8.25
C GLN A 6 -7.40 16.67 9.01
N VAL A 7 -6.27 15.96 8.92
CA VAL A 7 -6.02 14.71 9.67
C VAL A 7 -6.08 14.97 11.18
N ARG A 8 -5.42 16.03 11.66
CA ARG A 8 -5.47 16.42 13.08
C ARG A 8 -6.87 16.80 13.54
N LYS A 9 -7.62 17.51 12.71
CA LYS A 9 -9.02 17.89 12.99
C LYS A 9 -9.91 16.64 13.10
N LEU A 10 -9.76 15.70 12.19
CA LEU A 10 -10.50 14.43 12.19
C LEU A 10 -10.26 13.64 13.49
N GLY A 11 -9.00 13.51 13.93
CA GLY A 11 -8.66 12.87 15.20
C GLY A 11 -9.29 13.59 16.41
N LYS A 12 -9.26 14.93 16.46
CA LYS A 12 -9.92 15.71 17.53
C LYS A 12 -11.43 15.53 17.54
N LYS A 13 -12.10 15.45 16.39
CA LYS A 13 -13.54 15.14 16.30
C LYS A 13 -13.87 13.77 16.87
N PHE A 14 -13.03 12.79 16.62
CA PHE A 14 -13.19 11.42 17.14
C PHE A 14 -13.07 11.39 18.67
N THR A 15 -12.04 12.01 19.22
CA THR A 15 -11.77 11.99 20.66
C THR A 15 -12.82 12.74 21.48
N ARG A 16 -13.27 13.91 20.98
CA ARG A 16 -14.16 14.82 21.76
C ARG A 16 -15.65 14.50 21.68
N ALA A 17 -16.10 14.01 20.55
CA ALA A 17 -17.53 13.83 20.29
C ALA A 17 -17.78 12.67 19.32
N CYS A 18 -17.23 11.49 19.65
CA CYS A 18 -17.26 10.31 18.80
C CYS A 18 -18.67 10.01 18.27
N HIS A 19 -19.68 9.95 19.15
CA HIS A 19 -21.05 9.66 18.75
C HIS A 19 -21.71 10.75 17.92
N ALA A 20 -21.55 12.02 18.36
CA ALA A 20 -22.16 13.15 17.66
C ALA A 20 -21.67 13.26 16.22
N ASN A 21 -20.39 12.95 16.00
CA ASN A 21 -19.76 13.07 14.69
C ASN A 21 -19.87 11.82 13.82
N PHE A 22 -19.80 10.61 14.42
CA PHE A 22 -19.64 9.36 13.68
C PHE A 22 -20.78 8.34 13.93
N GLY A 23 -21.73 8.64 14.82
CA GLY A 23 -22.79 7.73 15.21
C GLY A 23 -22.26 6.56 16.05
N SER A 24 -22.97 5.43 16.00
CA SER A 24 -22.49 4.22 16.67
C SER A 24 -21.18 3.73 16.03
N MET A 25 -20.13 3.60 16.84
CA MET A 25 -18.79 3.25 16.37
C MET A 25 -18.38 1.86 16.82
N LEU A 26 -17.72 1.11 15.96
CA LEU A 26 -16.97 -0.08 16.34
C LEU A 26 -15.66 0.38 17.01
N LEU A 27 -15.52 0.08 18.32
CA LEU A 27 -14.35 0.47 19.11
C LEU A 27 -13.30 -0.64 19.20
N THR A 28 -13.75 -1.87 19.46
CA THR A 28 -12.85 -3.03 19.49
C THR A 28 -13.52 -4.24 18.87
N MET A 29 -12.71 -5.13 18.34
CA MET A 29 -13.11 -6.43 17.84
C MET A 29 -12.10 -7.47 18.26
N ARG A 30 -12.53 -8.53 18.98
CA ARG A 30 -11.74 -9.72 19.21
C ARG A 30 -12.26 -10.85 18.33
N VAL A 31 -11.39 -11.43 17.58
CA VAL A 31 -11.63 -12.57 16.68
C VAL A 31 -10.99 -13.79 17.27
N LYS A 32 -11.75 -14.90 17.41
CA LYS A 32 -11.23 -16.17 17.90
C LYS A 32 -11.67 -17.33 17.01
N GLY A 33 -10.74 -18.23 16.73
CA GLY A 33 -11.02 -19.50 16.07
C GLY A 33 -11.23 -19.44 14.56
N PHE A 34 -10.78 -18.39 13.87
CA PHE A 34 -10.81 -18.33 12.41
C PHE A 34 -9.48 -18.79 11.82
N ARG A 35 -9.54 -19.52 10.70
CA ARG A 35 -8.37 -20.11 10.02
C ARG A 35 -7.25 -19.09 9.75
N GLY A 36 -7.60 -17.87 9.33
CA GLY A 36 -6.65 -16.81 9.08
C GLY A 36 -6.20 -16.05 10.33
N VAL A 37 -6.96 -16.13 11.42
CA VAL A 37 -6.77 -15.35 12.66
C VAL A 37 -7.21 -16.20 13.84
N PRO A 38 -6.29 -16.97 14.48
CA PRO A 38 -6.64 -17.86 15.59
C PRO A 38 -7.18 -17.13 16.81
N ASP A 39 -6.50 -16.08 17.27
CA ASP A 39 -6.97 -15.15 18.31
C ASP A 39 -6.31 -13.79 18.11
N LEU A 40 -7.13 -12.74 18.00
CA LEU A 40 -6.63 -11.38 17.80
C LEU A 40 -7.62 -10.36 18.36
N THR A 41 -7.12 -9.41 19.13
CA THR A 41 -7.89 -8.24 19.56
C THR A 41 -7.38 -7.00 18.83
N LEU A 42 -8.32 -6.25 18.25
CA LEU A 42 -8.07 -5.00 17.53
C LEU A 42 -8.85 -3.87 18.18
N ALA A 43 -8.20 -2.71 18.32
CA ALA A 43 -8.83 -1.45 18.70
C ALA A 43 -8.91 -0.52 17.48
N PHE A 44 -10.06 0.13 17.29
CA PHE A 44 -10.30 1.13 16.25
C PHE A 44 -10.21 2.50 16.90
N THR A 45 -9.01 3.06 16.95
CA THR A 45 -8.68 4.28 17.68
C THR A 45 -8.82 5.56 16.85
N SER A 46 -9.24 5.41 15.59
CA SER A 46 -9.44 6.51 14.63
C SER A 46 -10.68 6.22 13.78
N PRO A 47 -11.33 7.27 13.21
CA PRO A 47 -12.40 7.08 12.24
C PRO A 47 -11.96 6.33 10.98
N ILE A 48 -10.68 6.42 10.65
CA ILE A 48 -10.08 5.64 9.55
C ILE A 48 -9.09 4.66 10.18
N THR A 49 -9.22 3.38 9.84
CA THR A 49 -8.27 2.34 10.23
C THR A 49 -7.75 1.63 8.99
N ALA A 50 -6.45 1.73 8.76
CA ALA A 50 -5.75 1.04 7.68
C ALA A 50 -5.05 -0.21 8.22
N LEU A 51 -5.52 -1.39 7.80
CA LEU A 51 -4.94 -2.68 8.11
C LEU A 51 -3.84 -2.98 7.08
N SER A 52 -2.59 -2.99 7.53
CA SER A 52 -1.42 -3.32 6.72
C SER A 52 -0.74 -4.60 7.22
N GLY A 53 0.17 -5.17 6.44
CA GLY A 53 0.89 -6.40 6.75
C GLY A 53 1.05 -7.30 5.53
N LEU A 54 1.88 -8.34 5.62
CA LEU A 54 2.10 -9.29 4.54
C LEU A 54 0.83 -10.04 4.11
N ASN A 55 0.90 -10.70 2.95
CA ASN A 55 -0.17 -11.60 2.50
C ASN A 55 -0.36 -12.74 3.51
N GLY A 56 -1.61 -13.14 3.73
CA GLY A 56 -1.94 -14.21 4.68
C GLY A 56 -1.95 -13.81 6.16
N THR A 57 -1.79 -12.52 6.52
CA THR A 57 -1.87 -12.04 7.92
C THR A 57 -3.30 -11.85 8.43
N GLY A 58 -4.32 -12.09 7.59
CA GLY A 58 -5.72 -12.03 8.00
C GLY A 58 -6.41 -10.68 7.79
N LYS A 59 -5.82 -9.72 7.05
CA LYS A 59 -6.42 -8.40 6.76
C LYS A 59 -7.86 -8.51 6.25
N SER A 60 -8.08 -9.29 5.19
CA SER A 60 -9.42 -9.51 4.61
C SER A 60 -10.37 -10.18 5.59
N THR A 61 -9.89 -11.17 6.37
CA THR A 61 -10.69 -11.81 7.43
C THR A 61 -11.20 -10.78 8.44
N ILE A 62 -10.33 -9.88 8.89
CA ILE A 62 -10.68 -8.81 9.82
C ILE A 62 -11.69 -7.84 9.18
N ALA A 63 -11.46 -7.39 7.94
CA ALA A 63 -12.38 -6.50 7.24
C ALA A 63 -13.78 -7.14 7.05
N GLN A 64 -13.83 -8.41 6.64
CA GLN A 64 -15.07 -9.18 6.47
C GLN A 64 -15.82 -9.34 7.79
N LEU A 65 -15.13 -9.65 8.89
CA LEU A 65 -15.74 -9.76 10.20
C LEU A 65 -16.19 -8.39 10.74
N ALA A 66 -15.46 -7.31 10.46
CA ALA A 66 -15.90 -5.96 10.79
C ALA A 66 -17.16 -5.56 10.01
N ALA A 67 -17.35 -6.01 8.76
CA ALA A 67 -18.59 -5.80 8.02
C ALA A 67 -19.80 -6.45 8.69
N CYS A 68 -19.59 -7.54 9.45
CA CYS A 68 -20.63 -8.23 10.20
C CYS A 68 -20.95 -7.59 11.56
N ALA A 69 -20.30 -6.45 11.92
CA ALA A 69 -20.42 -5.87 13.26
C ALA A 69 -21.78 -5.23 13.53
N PHE A 70 -22.49 -4.74 12.52
CA PHE A 70 -23.72 -3.98 12.69
C PHE A 70 -24.91 -4.66 12.00
N ARG A 71 -26.08 -4.43 12.56
CA ARG A 71 -27.33 -4.75 11.90
C ARG A 71 -27.63 -3.67 10.86
N GLN A 72 -27.89 -4.07 9.63
CA GLN A 72 -28.31 -3.13 8.57
C GLN A 72 -29.67 -2.51 8.92
N PRO A 73 -29.88 -1.22 8.63
CA PRO A 73 -31.17 -0.58 8.72
C PRO A 73 -32.25 -1.31 7.90
N ALA A 74 -33.51 -1.08 8.24
CA ALA A 74 -34.63 -1.61 7.46
C ALA A 74 -34.58 -1.05 6.02
N GLY A 75 -34.82 -1.92 5.03
CA GLY A 75 -34.77 -1.55 3.62
C GLY A 75 -33.38 -1.59 2.97
N ALA A 76 -32.31 -1.87 3.73
CA ALA A 76 -30.99 -2.07 3.13
C ALA A 76 -31.00 -3.33 2.24
N TRP A 77 -30.42 -3.18 1.04
CA TRP A 77 -30.44 -4.24 0.02
C TRP A 77 -29.49 -5.41 0.34
N GLN A 78 -28.49 -5.21 1.20
CA GLN A 78 -27.50 -6.21 1.57
C GLN A 78 -27.33 -6.30 3.09
N ARG A 79 -27.24 -7.52 3.60
CA ARG A 79 -26.90 -7.82 5.00
C ARG A 79 -25.65 -8.66 5.03
N TYR A 80 -24.80 -8.43 6.04
CA TYR A 80 -23.54 -9.15 6.20
C TYR A 80 -23.62 -10.10 7.39
N TYR A 81 -23.36 -11.37 7.14
CA TYR A 81 -23.30 -12.41 8.14
C TYR A 81 -21.98 -13.17 8.01
N VAL A 82 -21.45 -13.67 9.12
CA VAL A 82 -20.20 -14.43 9.10
C VAL A 82 -20.27 -15.62 8.13
N ALA A 83 -21.42 -16.31 8.08
CA ALA A 83 -21.63 -17.44 7.18
C ALA A 83 -21.52 -17.07 5.67
N HIS A 84 -21.71 -15.80 5.30
CA HIS A 84 -21.57 -15.36 3.91
C HIS A 84 -20.11 -15.26 3.48
N PHE A 85 -19.22 -14.89 4.41
CA PHE A 85 -17.79 -14.76 4.15
C PHE A 85 -17.02 -16.04 4.43
N PHE A 86 -17.53 -16.89 5.31
CA PHE A 86 -16.89 -18.12 5.75
C PHE A 86 -17.88 -19.31 5.60
N PRO A 87 -18.25 -19.66 4.35
CA PRO A 87 -19.13 -20.79 4.12
C PRO A 87 -18.41 -22.10 4.45
N VAL A 88 -19.14 -23.03 5.08
CA VAL A 88 -18.68 -24.41 5.24
C VAL A 88 -19.08 -25.18 3.99
N SER A 89 -18.13 -25.81 3.33
CA SER A 89 -18.35 -26.59 2.11
C SER A 89 -17.47 -27.84 2.08
N VAL A 90 -17.67 -28.69 1.09
CA VAL A 90 -16.79 -29.87 0.89
C VAL A 90 -15.35 -29.46 0.60
N ALA A 91 -15.14 -28.31 -0.07
CA ALA A 91 -13.82 -27.77 -0.35
C ALA A 91 -13.19 -27.08 0.87
N ASP A 92 -14.01 -26.47 1.73
CA ASP A 92 -13.59 -25.78 2.96
C ASP A 92 -14.42 -26.31 4.14
N PRO A 93 -14.10 -27.49 4.67
CA PRO A 93 -14.89 -28.11 5.74
C PRO A 93 -14.71 -27.40 7.09
N GLU A 94 -13.55 -26.77 7.32
CA GLU A 94 -13.18 -26.16 8.59
C GLU A 94 -12.61 -24.74 8.41
N PRO A 95 -13.43 -23.75 7.96
CA PRO A 95 -12.98 -22.38 7.83
C PRO A 95 -12.77 -21.68 9.18
N PHE A 96 -13.31 -22.25 10.24
CA PHE A 96 -13.23 -21.82 11.65
C PHE A 96 -13.34 -23.01 12.60
N THR A 97 -12.90 -22.84 13.85
CA THR A 97 -13.02 -23.85 14.92
C THR A 97 -14.46 -23.93 15.46
N THR A 98 -14.80 -24.99 16.17
CA THR A 98 -16.14 -25.19 16.75
C THR A 98 -16.51 -24.14 17.80
N ASP A 99 -15.54 -23.53 18.46
CA ASP A 99 -15.67 -22.46 19.45
C ASP A 99 -15.43 -21.07 18.89
N ALA A 100 -15.50 -20.91 17.56
CA ALA A 100 -15.27 -19.64 16.91
C ALA A 100 -16.26 -18.56 17.34
N GLU A 101 -15.73 -17.38 17.64
CA GLU A 101 -16.53 -16.25 18.09
C GLU A 101 -15.89 -14.92 17.72
N VAL A 102 -16.72 -13.89 17.62
CA VAL A 102 -16.29 -12.51 17.43
C VAL A 102 -16.95 -11.64 18.50
N HIS A 103 -16.14 -10.99 19.31
CA HIS A 103 -16.59 -10.03 20.30
C HIS A 103 -16.45 -8.61 19.74
N TYR A 104 -17.54 -7.88 19.76
CA TYR A 104 -17.60 -6.49 19.33
C TYR A 104 -17.85 -5.57 20.52
N THR A 105 -17.14 -4.46 20.59
CA THR A 105 -17.41 -3.38 21.54
C THR A 105 -17.77 -2.13 20.74
N TYR A 106 -18.89 -1.53 21.10
CA TYR A 106 -19.43 -0.37 20.41
C TYR A 106 -19.50 0.84 21.32
N ALA A 107 -19.24 2.01 20.78
CA ALA A 107 -19.76 3.24 21.30
C ALA A 107 -21.14 3.46 20.68
N THR A 108 -22.18 3.60 21.49
CA THR A 108 -23.57 3.79 21.02
C THR A 108 -24.15 5.09 21.54
N GLU A 109 -25.04 5.70 20.76
CA GLU A 109 -25.73 6.93 21.14
C GLU A 109 -26.56 6.72 22.42
N GLY A 110 -26.49 7.68 23.34
CA GLY A 110 -27.28 7.65 24.60
C GLY A 110 -26.68 6.76 25.69
N SER A 111 -25.54 6.11 25.49
CA SER A 111 -24.85 5.33 26.52
C SER A 111 -23.47 5.88 26.83
N SER A 112 -23.18 6.10 28.13
CA SER A 112 -21.83 6.45 28.58
C SER A 112 -20.87 5.26 28.63
N ALA A 113 -21.41 4.03 28.70
CA ALA A 113 -20.63 2.82 28.74
C ALA A 113 -20.67 2.11 27.37
N PRO A 114 -19.54 1.56 26.91
CA PRO A 114 -19.50 0.79 25.67
C PRO A 114 -20.41 -0.44 25.74
N GLN A 115 -21.16 -0.68 24.66
CA GLN A 115 -21.96 -1.88 24.52
C GLN A 115 -21.07 -3.03 24.02
N GLN A 116 -21.20 -4.20 24.63
CA GLN A 116 -20.49 -5.41 24.20
C GLN A 116 -21.47 -6.44 23.64
N LEU A 117 -21.03 -7.12 22.59
CA LEU A 117 -21.81 -8.19 21.96
C LEU A 117 -20.88 -9.28 21.41
N THR A 118 -21.34 -10.52 21.52
CA THR A 118 -20.65 -11.67 20.94
C THR A 118 -21.50 -12.30 19.85
N VAL A 119 -20.92 -12.46 18.68
CA VAL A 119 -21.41 -13.33 17.62
C VAL A 119 -20.61 -14.62 17.68
N LYS A 120 -21.29 -15.76 17.95
CA LYS A 120 -20.61 -17.03 18.15
C LYS A 120 -21.22 -18.14 17.33
N ARG A 121 -20.41 -19.14 17.04
CA ARG A 121 -20.86 -20.40 16.45
C ARG A 121 -21.67 -21.21 17.47
N ALA A 122 -22.87 -21.60 17.08
CA ALA A 122 -23.72 -22.52 17.86
C ALA A 122 -24.04 -23.72 16.97
N VAL A 123 -23.47 -24.86 17.27
CA VAL A 123 -23.58 -26.13 16.53
C VAL A 123 -23.53 -26.00 14.99
N LYS A 124 -24.57 -25.49 14.35
CA LYS A 124 -24.68 -25.31 12.90
C LYS A 124 -24.85 -23.85 12.45
N GLU A 125 -25.25 -22.96 13.34
CA GLU A 125 -25.59 -21.58 12.99
C GLU A 125 -24.80 -20.56 13.80
N TRP A 126 -24.74 -19.35 13.28
CA TRP A 126 -24.17 -18.21 13.98
C TRP A 126 -25.27 -17.46 14.73
N SER A 127 -25.04 -17.14 16.00
CA SER A 127 -25.98 -16.45 16.88
C SER A 127 -25.41 -15.14 17.40
N GLY A 128 -26.27 -14.27 17.97
CA GLY A 128 -25.83 -13.00 18.57
C GLY A 128 -26.25 -11.76 17.79
N TYR A 129 -26.68 -11.85 16.54
CA TYR A 129 -26.98 -10.71 15.68
C TYR A 129 -28.15 -9.81 16.11
N LYS A 130 -29.12 -10.34 16.85
CA LYS A 130 -30.38 -9.65 17.18
C LYS A 130 -30.19 -8.36 17.99
N ARG A 131 -29.12 -8.27 18.79
CA ARG A 131 -28.81 -7.13 19.67
C ARG A 131 -27.80 -6.16 19.11
N GLN A 132 -27.34 -6.38 17.88
CA GLN A 132 -26.40 -5.47 17.24
C GLN A 132 -27.04 -4.08 17.04
N PRO A 133 -26.30 -2.99 17.30
CA PRO A 133 -26.77 -1.66 16.94
C PRO A 133 -27.00 -1.55 15.45
N ALA A 134 -28.00 -0.75 15.04
CA ALA A 134 -28.27 -0.51 13.63
C ALA A 134 -27.30 0.53 13.07
N ARG A 135 -26.67 0.20 11.94
CA ARG A 135 -25.80 1.12 11.20
C ARG A 135 -25.71 0.70 9.75
N ALA A 136 -25.81 1.65 8.82
CA ALA A 136 -25.58 1.38 7.41
C ALA A 136 -24.10 0.96 7.22
N THR A 137 -23.90 -0.20 6.61
CA THR A 137 -22.58 -0.79 6.40
C THR A 137 -22.41 -1.14 4.93
N TYR A 138 -21.27 -0.79 4.37
CA TYR A 138 -20.90 -1.05 2.97
C TYR A 138 -19.55 -1.76 2.94
N TYR A 139 -19.52 -2.90 2.27
CA TYR A 139 -18.31 -3.68 2.05
C TYR A 139 -17.97 -3.63 0.56
N LEU A 140 -16.86 -2.95 0.25
CA LEU A 140 -16.36 -2.78 -1.10
C LEU A 140 -15.16 -3.70 -1.30
N GLY A 141 -15.47 -4.96 -1.58
CA GLY A 141 -14.48 -5.99 -1.88
C GLY A 141 -14.02 -5.93 -3.34
N PHE A 142 -13.09 -6.78 -3.67
CA PHE A 142 -12.45 -6.81 -4.99
C PHE A 142 -13.45 -7.03 -6.14
N THR A 143 -14.43 -7.89 -5.94
CA THR A 143 -15.37 -8.30 -7.01
C THR A 143 -16.35 -7.22 -7.44
N GLN A 144 -16.58 -6.18 -6.63
CA GLN A 144 -17.50 -5.09 -7.01
C GLN A 144 -16.98 -4.22 -8.14
N PHE A 145 -15.67 -4.25 -8.37
CA PHE A 145 -14.99 -3.36 -9.31
C PHE A 145 -14.48 -4.08 -10.56
N ILE A 146 -14.86 -5.33 -10.76
CA ILE A 146 -14.50 -6.05 -11.98
C ILE A 146 -15.44 -5.60 -13.10
N PRO A 147 -14.93 -5.04 -14.21
CA PRO A 147 -15.75 -4.66 -15.35
C PRO A 147 -16.65 -5.81 -15.81
N LYS A 148 -17.88 -5.53 -16.21
CA LYS A 148 -18.83 -6.57 -16.61
C LYS A 148 -18.35 -7.37 -17.81
N VAL A 149 -17.56 -6.74 -18.68
CA VAL A 149 -16.94 -7.40 -19.83
C VAL A 149 -15.99 -8.51 -19.38
N GLU A 150 -15.19 -8.30 -18.34
CA GLU A 150 -14.26 -9.31 -17.80
C GLU A 150 -15.00 -10.41 -17.06
N ARG A 151 -16.11 -10.11 -16.39
CA ARG A 151 -16.97 -11.12 -15.76
C ARG A 151 -17.70 -11.98 -16.77
N ARG A 152 -17.61 -11.65 -18.07
CA ARG A 152 -18.43 -12.24 -19.12
C ARG A 152 -19.92 -12.20 -18.78
N ASP A 153 -20.36 -11.10 -18.19
CA ASP A 153 -21.78 -10.89 -17.89
C ASP A 153 -22.53 -10.68 -19.19
N LEU A 154 -23.33 -11.68 -19.57
CA LEU A 154 -24.07 -11.72 -20.83
C LEU A 154 -24.94 -10.50 -21.08
N SER A 155 -25.27 -9.73 -20.04
CA SER A 155 -26.02 -8.47 -20.18
C SER A 155 -25.29 -7.39 -20.99
N VAL A 156 -23.98 -7.57 -21.23
CA VAL A 156 -23.13 -6.60 -21.92
C VAL A 156 -22.79 -7.04 -23.37
N TYR A 157 -22.85 -8.33 -23.68
CA TYR A 157 -22.45 -8.87 -24.98
C TYR A 157 -23.54 -8.88 -26.03
N GLY A 158 -24.79 -8.78 -25.63
CA GLY A 158 -25.91 -8.84 -26.57
C GLY A 158 -26.32 -7.47 -27.10
N ALA A 159 -25.56 -6.92 -28.04
CA ALA A 159 -25.87 -5.59 -28.62
C ALA A 159 -27.32 -5.42 -29.13
N ARG A 160 -28.04 -6.50 -29.37
CA ARG A 160 -29.43 -6.48 -29.85
C ARG A 160 -30.50 -6.70 -28.76
N SER A 161 -30.08 -7.09 -27.54
CA SER A 161 -31.00 -7.40 -26.43
C SER A 161 -30.78 -6.50 -25.22
N LEU A 162 -29.91 -5.48 -25.32
CA LEU A 162 -29.62 -4.54 -24.27
C LEU A 162 -30.50 -3.29 -24.42
N GLU A 163 -31.36 -3.08 -23.45
CA GLU A 163 -32.14 -1.82 -23.35
C GLU A 163 -31.45 -0.88 -22.35
N LEU A 164 -31.16 0.35 -22.78
CA LEU A 164 -30.72 1.42 -21.92
C LEU A 164 -31.95 2.05 -21.25
N GLY A 165 -31.92 2.07 -19.92
CA GLY A 165 -32.94 2.68 -19.09
C GLY A 165 -32.59 4.11 -18.68
N GLU A 166 -32.96 4.46 -17.46
CA GLU A 166 -32.68 5.77 -16.88
C GLU A 166 -31.21 6.00 -16.61
N THR A 167 -30.74 7.22 -16.89
CA THR A 167 -29.35 7.64 -16.60
C THR A 167 -29.36 8.58 -15.42
N HIS A 168 -28.63 8.18 -14.37
CA HIS A 168 -28.47 8.91 -13.13
C HIS A 168 -27.09 9.57 -13.11
N GLN A 169 -27.06 10.90 -13.20
CA GLN A 169 -25.83 11.67 -13.11
C GLN A 169 -25.19 11.52 -11.72
N LEU A 170 -23.85 11.41 -11.64
CA LEU A 170 -23.18 11.58 -10.38
C LEU A 170 -23.45 12.99 -9.86
N GLN A 171 -23.57 13.11 -8.54
CA GLN A 171 -23.58 14.42 -7.89
C GLN A 171 -22.30 15.18 -8.27
N ALA A 172 -22.41 16.50 -8.47
CA ALA A 172 -21.29 17.33 -8.93
C ALA A 172 -20.04 17.16 -8.08
N ASP A 173 -20.20 17.16 -6.76
CA ASP A 173 -19.09 16.95 -5.81
C ASP A 173 -18.43 15.57 -5.98
N ALA A 174 -19.23 14.52 -6.20
CA ALA A 174 -18.71 13.17 -6.44
C ALA A 174 -17.92 13.10 -7.74
N ALA A 175 -18.42 13.71 -8.82
CA ALA A 175 -17.73 13.76 -10.10
C ALA A 175 -16.41 14.54 -9.99
N GLU A 176 -16.39 15.66 -9.26
CA GLU A 176 -15.17 16.42 -9.00
C GLU A 176 -14.13 15.60 -8.19
N HIS A 177 -14.56 14.85 -7.18
CA HIS A 177 -13.67 13.96 -6.43
C HIS A 177 -13.06 12.87 -7.30
N VAL A 178 -13.85 12.23 -8.19
CA VAL A 178 -13.32 11.25 -9.15
C VAL A 178 -12.27 11.88 -10.04
N ALA A 179 -12.58 13.04 -10.64
CA ALA A 179 -11.66 13.77 -11.51
C ALA A 179 -10.36 14.12 -10.80
N ARG A 180 -10.45 14.59 -9.55
CA ARG A 180 -9.30 14.95 -8.72
C ARG A 180 -8.43 13.75 -8.36
N ILE A 181 -9.04 12.61 -7.97
CA ILE A 181 -8.31 11.38 -7.62
C ILE A 181 -7.54 10.87 -8.82
N LEU A 182 -8.19 10.76 -9.97
CA LEU A 182 -7.58 10.22 -11.18
C LEU A 182 -6.67 11.21 -11.91
N GLY A 183 -6.80 12.52 -11.65
CA GLY A 183 -6.10 13.56 -12.39
C GLY A 183 -6.60 13.68 -13.83
N LEU A 184 -7.86 13.32 -14.09
CA LEU A 184 -8.48 13.31 -15.41
C LEU A 184 -9.70 14.22 -15.42
N PRO A 185 -9.85 15.11 -16.42
CA PRO A 185 -11.06 15.90 -16.59
C PRO A 185 -12.19 15.01 -17.16
N TYR A 186 -13.40 15.15 -16.63
CA TYR A 186 -14.60 14.53 -17.15
C TYR A 186 -15.61 15.60 -17.53
N ASP A 187 -16.22 15.44 -18.71
CA ASP A 187 -17.37 16.26 -19.12
C ASP A 187 -18.61 15.80 -18.35
N GLN A 188 -18.72 14.48 -18.11
CA GLN A 188 -19.86 13.87 -17.45
C GLN A 188 -19.53 12.50 -16.87
N LEU A 189 -20.05 12.21 -15.69
CA LEU A 189 -20.03 10.89 -15.06
C LEU A 189 -21.46 10.50 -14.64
N ALA A 190 -21.89 9.30 -14.98
CA ALA A 190 -23.24 8.83 -14.73
C ALA A 190 -23.29 7.32 -14.50
N PHE A 191 -24.42 6.85 -13.99
CA PHE A 191 -24.81 5.45 -14.01
C PHE A 191 -26.07 5.27 -14.84
N THR A 192 -26.03 4.39 -15.83
CA THR A 192 -27.19 4.07 -16.68
C THR A 192 -27.74 2.70 -16.30
N ASP A 193 -29.03 2.62 -16.05
CA ASP A 193 -29.71 1.35 -15.85
C ASP A 193 -29.74 0.59 -17.19
N VAL A 194 -29.39 -0.68 -17.10
CA VAL A 194 -29.31 -1.58 -18.26
C VAL A 194 -30.19 -2.78 -17.99
N ARG A 195 -31.07 -3.08 -18.93
CA ARG A 195 -32.02 -4.20 -18.85
C ARG A 195 -31.75 -5.21 -19.96
N THR A 196 -31.79 -6.47 -19.58
CA THR A 196 -31.92 -7.60 -20.49
C THR A 196 -33.24 -8.30 -20.20
N THR A 197 -33.61 -9.28 -21.01
CA THR A 197 -34.81 -10.10 -20.77
C THR A 197 -34.87 -10.75 -19.39
N THR A 198 -33.71 -10.94 -18.72
CA THR A 198 -33.61 -11.71 -17.48
C THR A 198 -33.02 -10.93 -16.30
N LYS A 199 -32.35 -9.81 -16.54
CA LYS A 199 -31.61 -9.08 -15.48
C LYS A 199 -31.68 -7.57 -15.71
N THR A 200 -31.77 -6.85 -14.60
CA THR A 200 -31.51 -5.41 -14.53
C THR A 200 -30.16 -5.19 -13.87
N SER A 201 -29.34 -4.31 -14.40
CA SER A 201 -28.02 -3.97 -13.88
C SER A 201 -27.79 -2.47 -14.06
N ARG A 202 -26.74 -1.96 -13.46
CA ARG A 202 -26.33 -0.56 -13.58
C ARG A 202 -24.92 -0.51 -14.16
N LEU A 203 -24.67 0.39 -15.11
CA LEU A 203 -23.44 0.53 -15.86
C LEU A 203 -22.89 1.93 -15.64
N ALA A 204 -21.64 2.03 -15.19
CA ALA A 204 -20.97 3.32 -15.11
C ALA A 204 -20.66 3.85 -16.51
N MET A 205 -20.92 5.13 -16.72
CA MET A 205 -20.69 5.86 -17.97
C MET A 205 -19.84 7.10 -17.71
N ALA A 206 -18.89 7.36 -18.59
CA ALA A 206 -18.07 8.56 -18.57
C ALA A 206 -18.10 9.25 -19.93
N SER A 207 -18.04 10.59 -19.92
CA SER A 207 -17.77 11.39 -21.11
C SER A 207 -16.55 12.25 -20.88
N ARG A 208 -15.62 12.24 -21.83
CA ARG A 208 -14.38 13.01 -21.78
C ARG A 208 -13.94 13.43 -23.17
N GLY A 209 -13.71 14.73 -23.35
CA GLY A 209 -13.32 15.29 -24.65
C GLY A 209 -14.31 14.97 -25.76
N GLY A 210 -15.62 15.04 -25.46
CA GLY A 210 -16.71 14.75 -26.38
C GLY A 210 -16.91 13.26 -26.72
N ARG A 211 -16.19 12.32 -26.07
CA ARG A 211 -16.34 10.88 -26.27
C ARG A 211 -16.98 10.24 -25.05
N THR A 212 -18.05 9.46 -25.28
CA THR A 212 -18.75 8.73 -24.23
C THR A 212 -18.40 7.24 -24.29
N TYR A 213 -18.13 6.64 -23.13
CA TYR A 213 -17.82 5.23 -22.99
C TYR A 213 -18.35 4.69 -21.65
N SER A 214 -18.52 3.38 -21.58
CA SER A 214 -18.97 2.70 -20.35
C SER A 214 -17.79 2.07 -19.59
N GLU A 215 -18.07 1.56 -18.40
CA GLU A 215 -17.10 0.81 -17.57
C GLU A 215 -16.40 -0.32 -18.31
N ASN A 216 -16.98 -0.83 -19.41
CA ASN A 216 -16.34 -1.87 -20.23
C ASN A 216 -15.10 -1.39 -20.98
N HIS A 217 -14.98 -0.08 -21.14
CA HIS A 217 -13.84 0.60 -21.80
C HIS A 217 -13.11 1.57 -20.85
N MET A 218 -13.49 1.58 -19.57
CA MET A 218 -12.71 2.25 -18.54
C MET A 218 -11.51 1.38 -18.15
N GLY A 219 -10.40 2.02 -17.81
CA GLY A 219 -9.33 1.32 -17.09
C GLY A 219 -9.86 0.78 -15.76
N PHE A 220 -9.33 -0.35 -15.29
CA PHE A 220 -9.80 -0.99 -14.06
C PHE A 220 -9.78 -0.04 -12.86
N GLY A 221 -8.69 0.74 -12.67
CA GLY A 221 -8.59 1.74 -11.61
C GLY A 221 -9.59 2.89 -11.76
N GLU A 222 -9.90 3.30 -13.00
CA GLU A 222 -10.89 4.33 -13.30
C GLU A 222 -12.29 3.92 -12.84
N GLY A 223 -12.76 2.77 -13.31
CA GLY A 223 -14.07 2.24 -12.93
C GLY A 223 -14.18 2.04 -11.41
N ARG A 224 -13.11 1.53 -10.78
CA ARG A 224 -13.05 1.32 -9.35
C ARG A 224 -13.24 2.62 -8.56
N VAL A 225 -12.56 3.69 -8.93
CA VAL A 225 -12.69 5.00 -8.28
C VAL A 225 -14.11 5.55 -8.46
N VAL A 226 -14.69 5.45 -9.68
CA VAL A 226 -16.06 5.90 -9.94
C VAL A 226 -17.06 5.21 -9.01
N TYR A 227 -17.02 3.88 -8.90
CA TYR A 227 -17.92 3.12 -8.03
C TYR A 227 -17.68 3.41 -6.55
N MET A 228 -16.41 3.49 -6.12
CA MET A 228 -16.06 3.75 -4.73
C MET A 228 -16.53 5.14 -4.29
N VAL A 229 -16.21 6.19 -5.04
CA VAL A 229 -16.61 7.56 -4.71
C VAL A 229 -18.13 7.67 -4.71
N ASN A 230 -18.81 7.13 -5.73
CA ASN A 230 -20.28 7.11 -5.76
C ASN A 230 -20.87 6.44 -4.51
N THR A 231 -20.30 5.33 -4.05
CA THR A 231 -20.78 4.64 -2.84
C THR A 231 -20.54 5.48 -1.59
N LEU A 232 -19.34 6.05 -1.42
CA LEU A 232 -19.02 6.86 -0.24
C LEU A 232 -19.85 8.14 -0.17
N GLU A 233 -20.14 8.78 -1.32
CA GLU A 233 -20.94 10.01 -1.36
C GLU A 233 -22.46 9.74 -1.27
N SER A 234 -22.94 8.59 -1.76
CA SER A 234 -24.37 8.23 -1.67
C SER A 234 -24.76 7.49 -0.39
N ALA A 235 -23.79 6.90 0.33
CA ALA A 235 -24.05 6.23 1.61
C ALA A 235 -24.66 7.21 2.61
N PRO A 236 -25.62 6.80 3.46
CA PRO A 236 -26.11 7.63 4.56
C PRO A 236 -24.95 8.14 5.42
N PRO A 237 -25.00 9.38 5.94
CA PRO A 237 -23.99 9.88 6.87
C PRO A 237 -23.77 8.91 8.04
N LYS A 238 -22.57 8.90 8.57
CA LYS A 238 -22.17 8.07 9.71
C LYS A 238 -22.24 6.55 9.43
N SER A 239 -22.07 6.15 8.17
CA SER A 239 -21.98 4.73 7.78
C SER A 239 -20.64 4.10 8.18
N LEU A 240 -20.61 2.76 8.28
CA LEU A 240 -19.38 1.98 8.29
C LEU A 240 -19.02 1.57 6.87
N ILE A 241 -17.81 1.88 6.44
CA ILE A 241 -17.31 1.59 5.10
C ILE A 241 -16.08 0.68 5.20
N LEU A 242 -16.13 -0.46 4.55
CA LEU A 242 -15.03 -1.41 4.45
C LEU A 242 -14.49 -1.37 3.02
N LEU A 243 -13.17 -1.14 2.85
CA LEU A 243 -12.51 -1.09 1.56
C LEU A 243 -11.39 -2.12 1.49
N GLU A 244 -11.45 -3.05 0.55
CA GLU A 244 -10.33 -3.97 0.31
C GLU A 244 -9.42 -3.46 -0.80
N GLU A 245 -8.19 -3.18 -0.42
CA GLU A 245 -7.11 -2.70 -1.30
C GLU A 245 -7.58 -1.64 -2.32
N PRO A 246 -8.10 -0.49 -1.83
CA PRO A 246 -8.70 0.52 -2.70
C PRO A 246 -7.72 1.10 -3.73
N GLU A 247 -6.43 0.94 -3.51
CA GLU A 247 -5.33 1.40 -4.37
C GLU A 247 -5.08 0.53 -5.60
N THR A 248 -5.62 -0.69 -5.65
CA THR A 248 -5.31 -1.61 -6.74
C THR A 248 -5.56 -1.00 -8.11
N SER A 249 -4.57 -1.06 -9.00
CA SER A 249 -4.55 -0.48 -10.35
C SER A 249 -4.55 1.05 -10.39
N LEU A 250 -4.18 1.73 -9.30
CA LEU A 250 -3.95 3.17 -9.27
C LEU A 250 -2.45 3.48 -9.25
N HIS A 251 -2.04 4.49 -10.01
CA HIS A 251 -0.69 5.06 -9.93
C HIS A 251 -0.46 5.72 -8.56
N GLY A 252 0.80 5.81 -8.11
CA GLY A 252 1.17 6.33 -6.79
C GLY A 252 0.53 7.67 -6.43
N ASP A 253 0.54 8.63 -7.34
CA ASP A 253 -0.09 9.94 -7.13
C ASP A 253 -1.61 9.85 -6.94
N ALA A 254 -2.28 8.96 -7.68
CA ALA A 254 -3.71 8.72 -7.51
C ALA A 254 -4.00 8.07 -6.16
N GLN A 255 -3.11 7.21 -5.66
CA GLN A 255 -3.21 6.61 -4.32
C GLN A 255 -3.11 7.68 -3.21
N VAL A 256 -2.18 8.63 -3.35
CA VAL A 256 -2.07 9.79 -2.43
C VAL A 256 -3.36 10.61 -2.44
N ARG A 257 -3.87 10.96 -3.64
CA ARG A 257 -5.12 11.73 -3.76
C ARG A 257 -6.34 10.96 -3.24
N LEU A 258 -6.38 9.64 -3.45
CA LEU A 258 -7.41 8.78 -2.87
C LEU A 258 -7.38 8.81 -1.34
N ALA A 259 -6.21 8.66 -0.72
CA ALA A 259 -6.09 8.70 0.73
C ALA A 259 -6.56 10.04 1.32
N ARG A 260 -6.20 11.16 0.68
CA ARG A 260 -6.68 12.50 1.05
C ARG A 260 -8.19 12.63 0.92
N TYR A 261 -8.78 12.07 -0.14
CA TYR A 261 -10.22 12.01 -0.29
C TYR A 261 -10.89 11.18 0.81
N LEU A 262 -10.32 10.03 1.20
CA LEU A 262 -10.86 9.22 2.30
C LEU A 262 -10.88 9.99 3.64
N VAL A 263 -9.85 10.78 3.92
CA VAL A 263 -9.81 11.67 5.09
C VAL A 263 -10.91 12.74 5.00
N ASP A 264 -11.06 13.37 3.84
CA ASP A 264 -12.08 14.38 3.60
C ASP A 264 -13.50 13.83 3.77
N VAL A 265 -13.83 12.73 3.12
CA VAL A 265 -15.19 12.15 3.19
C VAL A 265 -15.51 11.62 4.60
N ALA A 266 -14.53 11.10 5.33
CA ALA A 266 -14.71 10.71 6.73
C ALA A 266 -15.01 11.93 7.62
N ASP A 267 -14.34 13.08 7.39
CA ASP A 267 -14.60 14.32 8.13
C ASP A 267 -15.95 14.94 7.79
N ARG A 268 -16.32 14.99 6.51
CA ARG A 268 -17.57 15.61 6.04
C ARG A 268 -18.82 14.81 6.38
N ARG A 269 -18.74 13.48 6.16
CA ARG A 269 -19.91 12.61 6.26
C ARG A 269 -19.96 11.80 7.56
N GLY A 270 -18.90 11.87 8.40
CA GLY A 270 -18.83 11.12 9.65
C GLY A 270 -18.73 9.61 9.44
N HIS A 271 -18.18 9.14 8.33
CA HIS A 271 -17.99 7.70 8.10
C HIS A 271 -16.88 7.14 8.99
N GLN A 272 -17.09 5.93 9.48
CA GLN A 272 -16.01 5.07 9.96
C GLN A 272 -15.52 4.24 8.78
N ILE A 273 -14.24 4.35 8.43
CA ILE A 273 -13.64 3.65 7.30
C ILE A 273 -12.62 2.65 7.82
N ILE A 274 -12.74 1.40 7.43
CA ILE A 274 -11.72 0.37 7.68
C ILE A 274 -11.26 -0.10 6.30
N LEU A 275 -9.96 0.01 6.03
CA LEU A 275 -9.40 -0.42 4.76
C LEU A 275 -8.25 -1.39 4.96
N THR A 276 -8.08 -2.31 4.00
CA THR A 276 -6.87 -3.11 3.87
C THR A 276 -5.98 -2.47 2.83
N THR A 277 -4.68 -2.39 3.06
CA THR A 277 -3.76 -1.78 2.09
C THR A 277 -2.33 -2.29 2.25
N HIS A 278 -1.63 -2.35 1.13
CA HIS A 278 -0.18 -2.53 1.05
C HIS A 278 0.54 -1.23 0.62
N SER A 279 -0.20 -0.17 0.32
CA SER A 279 0.34 1.06 -0.23
C SER A 279 0.97 1.95 0.83
N ALA A 280 2.29 2.15 0.75
CA ALA A 280 3.00 3.14 1.54
C ALA A 280 2.48 4.57 1.24
N ALA A 281 2.05 4.83 0.00
CA ALA A 281 1.48 6.12 -0.41
C ALA A 281 0.16 6.42 0.33
N ILE A 282 -0.71 5.43 0.52
CA ILE A 282 -1.94 5.59 1.33
C ILE A 282 -1.58 5.75 2.81
N LEU A 283 -0.76 4.85 3.36
CA LEU A 283 -0.39 4.86 4.78
C LEU A 283 0.27 6.18 5.19
N GLY A 284 1.10 6.76 4.32
CA GLY A 284 1.78 8.04 4.54
C GLY A 284 0.85 9.26 4.62
N GLN A 285 -0.41 9.15 4.17
CA GLN A 285 -1.40 10.23 4.25
C GLN A 285 -2.32 10.12 5.48
N LEU A 286 -2.19 9.07 6.28
CA LEU A 286 -3.02 8.82 7.46
C LEU A 286 -2.27 9.16 8.75
N SER A 287 -3.02 9.40 9.84
CA SER A 287 -2.39 9.53 11.16
C SER A 287 -1.81 8.18 11.61
N ARG A 288 -0.79 8.22 12.47
CA ARG A 288 -0.20 6.97 13.00
C ARG A 288 -1.21 6.11 13.74
N GLU A 289 -2.13 6.74 14.46
CA GLU A 289 -3.21 6.04 15.19
C GLU A 289 -4.18 5.32 14.26
N SER A 290 -4.24 5.73 12.98
CA SER A 290 -5.04 5.09 11.95
C SER A 290 -4.42 3.81 11.39
N VAL A 291 -3.12 3.57 11.63
CA VAL A 291 -2.39 2.47 11.01
C VAL A 291 -2.26 1.31 12.00
N VAL A 292 -2.70 0.13 11.55
CA VAL A 292 -2.59 -1.13 12.28
C VAL A 292 -1.81 -2.12 11.43
N TYR A 293 -0.64 -2.50 11.89
CA TYR A 293 0.20 -3.49 11.23
C TYR A 293 -0.07 -4.88 11.79
N LEU A 294 -0.48 -5.79 10.91
CA LEU A 294 -0.73 -7.20 11.23
C LEU A 294 0.48 -8.05 10.87
N ARG A 295 0.93 -8.84 11.81
CA ARG A 295 2.06 -9.74 11.65
C ARG A 295 1.66 -11.16 12.05
N ARG A 296 2.03 -12.14 11.22
CA ARG A 296 1.92 -13.56 11.56
C ARG A 296 3.24 -14.05 12.14
N THR A 297 3.18 -14.66 13.31
CA THR A 297 4.34 -15.31 13.93
C THR A 297 4.64 -16.66 13.27
N PRO A 298 5.86 -17.21 13.41
CA PRO A 298 6.17 -18.56 12.94
C PRO A 298 5.28 -19.64 13.55
N ALA A 299 4.73 -19.41 14.75
CA ALA A 299 3.78 -20.31 15.40
C ALA A 299 2.36 -20.24 14.80
N GLY A 300 2.10 -19.29 13.87
CA GLY A 300 0.81 -19.11 13.21
C GLY A 300 -0.11 -18.10 13.86
N ASP A 301 0.25 -17.56 15.03
CA ASP A 301 -0.52 -16.50 15.69
C ASP A 301 -0.43 -15.18 14.92
N VAL A 302 -1.47 -14.37 15.05
CA VAL A 302 -1.49 -13.03 14.44
C VAL A 302 -1.44 -11.98 15.55
N THR A 303 -0.55 -11.03 15.40
CA THR A 303 -0.42 -9.86 16.30
C THR A 303 -0.73 -8.57 15.57
N ALA A 304 -1.25 -7.58 16.28
CA ALA A 304 -1.54 -6.24 15.77
C ALA A 304 -0.68 -5.22 16.50
N THR A 305 -0.01 -4.36 15.74
CA THR A 305 0.78 -3.24 16.27
C THR A 305 0.19 -1.93 15.73
N HIS A 306 -0.15 -1.01 16.61
CA HIS A 306 -0.70 0.28 16.28
C HIS A 306 0.40 1.35 16.22
N GLY A 307 0.18 2.39 15.44
CA GLY A 307 0.99 3.61 15.47
C GLY A 307 2.35 3.52 14.80
N LEU A 308 2.60 2.48 14.00
CA LEU A 308 3.84 2.39 13.23
C LEU A 308 3.85 3.43 12.10
N SER A 309 5.01 4.05 11.91
CA SER A 309 5.27 4.88 10.72
C SER A 309 5.44 3.99 9.48
N THR A 310 5.25 4.57 8.28
CA THR A 310 5.53 3.89 7.01
C THR A 310 6.94 3.32 6.96
N TYR A 311 7.92 4.08 7.44
CA TYR A 311 9.31 3.63 7.53
C TYR A 311 9.47 2.39 8.44
N GLN A 312 8.79 2.36 9.59
CA GLN A 312 8.81 1.20 10.49
C GLN A 312 8.13 -0.01 9.84
N ILE A 313 7.02 0.20 9.11
CA ILE A 313 6.33 -0.85 8.37
C ILE A 313 7.23 -1.41 7.27
N ASP A 314 7.87 -0.55 6.47
CA ASP A 314 8.81 -0.97 5.44
C ASP A 314 10.01 -1.74 6.04
N SER A 315 10.51 -1.28 7.18
CA SER A 315 11.56 -1.98 7.93
C SER A 315 11.11 -3.37 8.41
N HIS A 316 9.85 -3.52 8.85
CA HIS A 316 9.31 -4.83 9.22
C HIS A 316 9.12 -5.73 7.99
N LEU A 317 8.57 -5.21 6.89
CA LEU A 317 8.40 -5.95 5.64
C LEU A 317 9.74 -6.43 5.08
N GLN A 318 10.76 -5.59 5.17
CA GLN A 318 12.12 -5.96 4.77
C GLN A 318 12.75 -7.03 5.69
N LYS A 319 12.43 -7.03 6.99
CA LYS A 319 12.94 -8.02 7.95
C LYS A 319 12.23 -9.38 7.85
N GLU A 320 10.93 -9.38 7.57
CA GLU A 320 10.14 -10.63 7.45
C GLU A 320 10.45 -11.42 6.17
N GLY A 321 11.00 -10.74 5.14
CA GLY A 321 11.52 -11.39 3.94
C GLY A 321 12.99 -11.81 4.03
N ARG A 322 13.68 -11.54 5.16
CA ARG A 322 15.11 -11.81 5.34
C ARG A 322 15.34 -12.77 6.50
N ALA A 323 16.29 -13.69 6.30
CA ALA A 323 16.81 -14.52 7.37
C ALA A 323 17.31 -13.64 8.55
N PRO A 324 17.17 -14.09 9.82
CA PRO A 324 17.46 -13.27 11.02
C PRO A 324 18.90 -12.82 11.20
N GLU A 325 19.82 -13.16 10.31
CA GLU A 325 21.27 -12.95 10.41
C GLU A 325 21.89 -12.19 9.24
N GLY A 326 21.19 -11.18 8.69
CA GLY A 326 21.73 -10.35 7.63
C GLY A 326 22.83 -9.39 8.10
N ILE A 327 23.65 -8.90 7.15
CA ILE A 327 24.67 -7.87 7.38
C ILE A 327 24.09 -6.47 7.09
N THR A 328 24.42 -5.48 7.91
CA THR A 328 24.14 -4.08 7.63
C THR A 328 25.29 -3.50 6.81
N ILE A 329 24.98 -2.93 5.65
CA ILE A 329 25.94 -2.24 4.80
C ILE A 329 25.73 -0.74 4.95
N CYS A 330 26.71 -0.06 5.54
CA CYS A 330 26.75 1.39 5.65
C CYS A 330 27.31 1.96 4.34
N VAL A 331 26.57 2.86 3.71
CA VAL A 331 26.97 3.59 2.51
C VAL A 331 26.85 5.08 2.75
N GLU A 332 27.51 5.89 1.94
CA GLU A 332 27.41 7.34 2.07
C GLU A 332 25.99 7.82 1.80
N ASP A 333 25.46 7.47 0.63
CA ASP A 333 24.21 8.00 0.13
C ASP A 333 23.37 6.99 -0.69
N ALA A 334 22.30 7.48 -1.29
CA ALA A 334 21.39 6.71 -2.13
C ALA A 334 22.04 6.25 -3.45
N PHE A 335 23.01 6.99 -4.00
CA PHE A 335 23.68 6.60 -5.24
C PHE A 335 24.65 5.43 -5.00
N ALA A 336 25.47 5.50 -3.95
CA ALA A 336 26.35 4.42 -3.53
C ALA A 336 25.54 3.13 -3.22
N ARG A 337 24.35 3.26 -2.59
CA ARG A 337 23.42 2.15 -2.41
C ARG A 337 22.92 1.59 -3.73
N CYS A 338 22.57 2.45 -4.67
CA CYS A 338 22.07 2.04 -5.98
C CYS A 338 23.12 1.25 -6.76
N LEU A 339 24.35 1.76 -6.83
CA LEU A 339 25.48 1.10 -7.48
C LEU A 339 25.75 -0.28 -6.86
N THR A 340 25.87 -0.36 -5.52
CA THR A 340 26.09 -1.62 -4.81
C THR A 340 24.96 -2.62 -5.07
N THR A 341 23.72 -2.16 -5.13
CA THR A 341 22.57 -3.01 -5.43
C THR A 341 22.67 -3.62 -6.82
N TRP A 342 23.09 -2.85 -7.83
CA TRP A 342 23.26 -3.36 -9.18
C TRP A 342 24.46 -4.30 -9.29
N ILE A 343 25.57 -4.01 -8.62
CA ILE A 343 26.72 -4.94 -8.53
C ILE A 343 26.25 -6.31 -8.00
N PHE A 344 25.54 -6.33 -6.87
CA PHE A 344 25.06 -7.59 -6.29
C PHE A 344 24.04 -8.31 -7.19
N ARG A 345 23.11 -7.57 -7.83
CA ARG A 345 22.16 -8.17 -8.77
C ARG A 345 22.81 -8.90 -9.93
N THR A 346 23.91 -8.35 -10.41
CA THR A 346 24.60 -8.86 -11.60
C THR A 346 25.61 -9.97 -11.26
N THR A 347 26.30 -9.85 -10.12
CA THR A 347 27.38 -10.76 -9.74
C THR A 347 26.96 -11.83 -8.76
N ASP A 348 26.08 -11.50 -7.81
CA ASP A 348 25.68 -12.38 -6.72
C ASP A 348 24.31 -11.98 -6.12
N PRO A 349 23.20 -12.33 -6.79
CA PRO A 349 21.85 -11.97 -6.34
C PRO A 349 21.50 -12.44 -4.93
N ASP A 350 22.15 -13.51 -4.45
CA ASP A 350 21.90 -14.06 -3.10
C ASP A 350 22.37 -13.11 -2.00
N LEU A 351 23.37 -12.28 -2.27
CA LEU A 351 23.84 -11.25 -1.31
C LEU A 351 22.74 -10.24 -0.97
N LEU A 352 21.89 -9.86 -1.94
CA LEU A 352 20.82 -8.90 -1.69
C LEU A 352 19.83 -9.38 -0.63
N SER A 353 19.56 -10.67 -0.56
CA SER A 353 18.64 -11.24 0.42
C SER A 353 19.19 -11.18 1.84
N GLY A 354 20.51 -11.15 1.99
CA GLY A 354 21.23 -11.11 3.27
C GLY A 354 21.69 -9.71 3.71
N CYS A 355 21.50 -8.66 2.88
CA CYS A 355 22.03 -7.33 3.14
C CYS A 355 20.93 -6.30 3.44
N ALA A 356 21.20 -5.42 4.42
CA ALA A 356 20.40 -4.23 4.70
C ALA A 356 21.28 -3.00 4.54
N PHE A 357 20.82 -1.99 3.75
CA PHE A 357 21.58 -0.76 3.55
C PHE A 357 21.20 0.30 4.59
N LEU A 358 22.20 1.06 5.03
CA LEU A 358 22.07 2.23 5.90
C LEU A 358 22.86 3.39 5.28
N GLU A 359 22.17 4.45 4.90
CA GLU A 359 22.78 5.69 4.40
C GLU A 359 23.25 6.53 5.60
N ILE A 360 24.52 6.92 5.60
CA ILE A 360 25.17 7.63 6.72
C ILE A 360 25.15 9.15 6.50
N GLY A 361 25.17 9.60 5.24
CA GLY A 361 25.15 11.01 4.87
C GLY A 361 26.53 11.67 4.75
N GLY A 362 27.62 10.95 5.00
CA GLY A 362 28.99 11.44 4.78
C GLY A 362 30.00 10.29 4.84
N GLY A 363 30.87 10.22 3.82
CA GLY A 363 31.84 9.12 3.69
C GLY A 363 32.82 9.02 4.86
N GLN A 364 33.22 10.16 5.42
CA GLN A 364 34.15 10.21 6.57
C GLN A 364 33.53 9.65 7.86
N GLU A 365 32.20 9.56 7.95
CA GLU A 365 31.48 9.08 9.12
C GLU A 365 31.27 7.55 9.09
N ILE A 366 31.45 6.91 7.92
CA ILE A 366 31.22 5.46 7.75
C ILE A 366 32.03 4.60 8.73
N PRO A 367 33.36 4.80 8.92
CA PRO A 367 34.14 3.99 9.86
C PRO A 367 33.62 4.10 11.29
N ALA A 368 33.22 5.31 11.72
CA ALA A 368 32.67 5.52 13.06
C ALA A 368 31.31 4.82 13.24
N ALA A 369 30.45 4.89 12.23
CA ALA A 369 29.16 4.21 12.21
C ALA A 369 29.32 2.68 12.25
N VAL A 370 30.23 2.12 11.46
CA VAL A 370 30.56 0.69 11.45
C VAL A 370 31.02 0.24 12.82
N LYS A 371 31.95 0.97 13.43
CA LYS A 371 32.46 0.67 14.77
C LYS A 371 31.34 0.65 15.81
N LEU A 372 30.49 1.69 15.82
CA LEU A 372 29.36 1.80 16.76
C LEU A 372 28.37 0.63 16.62
N LEU A 373 28.03 0.26 15.38
CA LEU A 373 27.10 -0.83 15.11
C LEU A 373 27.70 -2.20 15.45
N ARG A 374 29.00 -2.41 15.23
CA ARG A 374 29.72 -3.63 15.65
C ARG A 374 29.78 -3.74 17.17
N GLU A 375 30.05 -2.66 17.90
CA GLU A 375 29.97 -2.61 19.36
C GLU A 375 28.57 -2.96 19.87
N ALA A 376 27.53 -2.55 19.16
CA ALA A 376 26.15 -2.96 19.40
C ALA A 376 25.83 -4.40 18.97
N LYS A 377 26.84 -5.23 18.66
CA LYS A 377 26.73 -6.63 18.21
C LYS A 377 25.94 -6.83 16.93
N ARG A 378 25.90 -5.83 16.04
CA ARG A 378 25.36 -5.96 14.71
C ARG A 378 26.47 -6.29 13.73
N ARG A 379 26.24 -7.29 12.86
CA ARG A 379 27.13 -7.53 11.73
C ARG A 379 27.04 -6.35 10.78
N THR A 380 28.12 -5.64 10.57
CA THR A 380 28.14 -4.39 9.82
C THR A 380 29.39 -4.26 9.00
N VAL A 381 29.25 -3.80 7.78
CA VAL A 381 30.32 -3.44 6.85
C VAL A 381 30.06 -2.02 6.35
N GLY A 382 31.11 -1.25 6.16
CA GLY A 382 31.08 0.04 5.47
C GLY A 382 31.55 -0.09 4.03
N LEU A 383 30.93 0.66 3.15
CA LEU A 383 31.42 0.89 1.79
C LEU A 383 31.79 2.36 1.65
N SER A 384 33.08 2.63 1.46
CA SER A 384 33.58 3.98 1.16
C SER A 384 33.63 4.20 -0.33
N ASP A 385 33.59 5.45 -0.73
CA ASP A 385 33.71 5.85 -2.13
C ASP A 385 35.13 5.56 -2.67
N GLY A 386 35.24 5.49 -4.00
CA GLY A 386 36.50 5.13 -4.67
C GLY A 386 37.68 6.07 -4.39
N ASP A 387 37.42 7.32 -4.05
CA ASP A 387 38.42 8.32 -3.69
C ASP A 387 38.84 8.27 -2.19
N MET A 388 38.20 7.41 -1.40
CA MET A 388 38.49 7.18 0.03
C MET A 388 38.89 5.71 0.26
N PRO A 389 40.14 5.31 0.01
CA PRO A 389 40.54 3.93 -0.01
C PRO A 389 40.57 3.27 1.40
N HIS A 390 39.88 2.12 1.53
CA HIS A 390 39.87 1.23 2.67
C HIS A 390 40.06 -0.22 2.20
N ASP A 391 40.80 -1.00 2.96
CA ASP A 391 41.20 -2.38 2.63
C ASP A 391 40.38 -3.48 3.34
N GLY A 392 39.39 -3.10 4.10
CA GLY A 392 38.53 -4.01 4.85
C GLY A 392 39.00 -4.31 6.28
N THR A 393 40.24 -3.91 6.69
CA THR A 393 40.78 -4.24 8.02
C THR A 393 40.03 -3.60 9.17
N ASP A 394 39.41 -2.44 8.94
CA ASP A 394 38.57 -1.71 9.90
C ASP A 394 37.07 -2.00 9.75
N GLY A 395 36.72 -2.94 8.87
CA GLY A 395 35.32 -3.24 8.54
C GLY A 395 34.75 -2.38 7.46
N VAL A 396 35.58 -1.56 6.80
CA VAL A 396 35.18 -0.72 5.65
C VAL A 396 36.00 -1.15 4.43
N ILE A 397 35.34 -1.31 3.30
CA ILE A 397 35.98 -1.62 2.01
C ILE A 397 35.54 -0.57 0.98
N THR A 398 36.44 -0.24 0.06
CA THR A 398 36.17 0.74 -0.99
C THR A 398 35.30 0.18 -2.10
N LEU A 399 34.34 0.96 -2.57
CA LEU A 399 33.59 0.68 -3.80
C LEU A 399 34.56 0.60 -5.01
N PRO A 400 34.23 -0.19 -6.03
CA PRO A 400 35.03 -0.26 -7.26
C PRO A 400 35.16 1.11 -7.94
N GLY A 401 36.38 1.41 -8.43
CA GLY A 401 36.72 2.68 -9.06
C GLY A 401 37.74 3.48 -8.26
N SER A 402 38.05 4.68 -8.70
CA SER A 402 39.00 5.59 -8.07
C SER A 402 38.44 7.00 -7.85
N LEU A 403 37.18 7.21 -8.22
CA LEU A 403 36.47 8.47 -8.10
C LEU A 403 35.22 8.28 -7.23
N PRO A 404 34.56 9.37 -6.79
CA PRO A 404 33.20 9.29 -6.25
C PRO A 404 32.26 8.52 -7.20
N PRO A 405 31.33 7.71 -6.69
CA PRO A 405 30.49 6.80 -7.50
C PRO A 405 29.77 7.49 -8.67
N GLU A 406 29.25 8.69 -8.50
CA GLU A 406 28.60 9.44 -9.57
C GLU A 406 29.58 9.79 -10.69
N LYS A 407 30.77 10.26 -10.35
CA LYS A 407 31.79 10.57 -11.35
C LYS A 407 32.24 9.31 -12.09
N GLU A 408 32.51 8.24 -11.36
CA GLU A 408 32.91 6.96 -11.95
C GLU A 408 31.86 6.46 -12.95
N VAL A 409 30.60 6.45 -12.54
CA VAL A 409 29.48 5.93 -13.36
C VAL A 409 29.15 6.84 -14.54
N PHE A 410 28.91 8.13 -14.31
CA PHE A 410 28.45 9.01 -15.40
C PHE A 410 29.54 9.41 -16.40
N THR A 411 30.80 9.25 -16.07
CA THR A 411 31.89 9.49 -17.06
C THR A 411 32.22 8.22 -17.84
N HIS A 412 31.72 7.07 -17.47
CA HIS A 412 32.00 5.80 -18.13
C HIS A 412 31.45 5.77 -19.58
N PRO A 413 32.22 5.27 -20.56
CA PRO A 413 31.81 5.26 -21.98
C PRO A 413 30.46 4.57 -22.23
N ALA A 414 30.22 3.40 -21.60
CA ALA A 414 28.98 2.65 -21.78
C ALA A 414 27.75 3.40 -21.26
N VAL A 415 27.88 4.17 -20.18
CA VAL A 415 26.78 5.01 -19.66
C VAL A 415 26.49 6.18 -20.59
N LYS A 416 27.54 6.80 -21.14
CA LYS A 416 27.38 7.85 -22.17
C LYS A 416 26.68 7.32 -23.42
N GLU A 417 27.08 6.15 -23.90
CA GLU A 417 26.46 5.49 -25.04
C GLU A 417 25.01 5.09 -24.78
N TYR A 418 24.70 4.61 -23.54
CA TYR A 418 23.34 4.29 -23.13
C TYR A 418 22.40 5.47 -23.26
N PHE A 419 22.77 6.64 -22.73
CA PHE A 419 21.95 7.84 -22.83
C PHE A 419 21.98 8.51 -24.22
N ALA A 420 23.03 8.32 -24.99
CA ALA A 420 23.11 8.81 -26.38
C ALA A 420 22.21 7.98 -27.32
N SER A 421 21.83 6.77 -26.93
CA SER A 421 21.00 5.86 -27.73
C SER A 421 19.50 6.12 -27.53
N SER A 422 18.68 5.58 -28.47
CA SER A 422 17.22 5.59 -28.32
C SER A 422 16.78 4.80 -27.06
N PRO A 423 15.81 5.26 -26.29
CA PRO A 423 14.89 6.38 -26.58
C PRO A 423 15.39 7.75 -26.13
N PHE A 424 16.52 7.86 -25.43
CA PHE A 424 16.95 9.11 -24.77
C PHE A 424 17.56 10.12 -25.74
N ASN A 425 18.47 9.67 -26.62
CA ASN A 425 19.17 10.48 -27.60
C ASN A 425 19.82 11.76 -26.97
N LEU A 426 20.41 11.63 -25.77
CA LEU A 426 20.98 12.70 -24.98
C LEU A 426 22.50 12.54 -24.83
N ASP A 427 23.27 13.52 -25.22
CA ASP A 427 24.70 13.62 -24.85
C ASP A 427 24.81 14.12 -23.39
N ILE A 428 25.06 13.18 -22.48
CA ILE A 428 25.20 13.52 -21.04
C ILE A 428 26.51 14.27 -20.77
N SER A 429 27.54 14.17 -21.60
CA SER A 429 28.79 14.89 -21.40
C SER A 429 28.59 16.40 -21.54
N GLU A 430 27.77 16.83 -22.49
CA GLU A 430 27.38 18.22 -22.64
C GLU A 430 26.51 18.70 -21.49
N THR A 431 25.57 17.86 -21.05
CA THR A 431 24.66 18.16 -19.93
C THR A 431 25.43 18.36 -18.62
N LEU A 432 26.43 17.53 -18.35
CA LEU A 432 27.21 17.54 -17.11
C LEU A 432 28.36 18.57 -17.12
N ALA A 433 28.75 19.11 -18.25
CA ALA A 433 29.86 20.09 -18.35
C ALA A 433 29.63 21.35 -17.51
N GLY A 434 28.39 21.71 -17.20
CA GLY A 434 28.03 22.87 -16.38
C GLY A 434 27.64 22.54 -14.94
N VAL A 435 27.76 21.28 -14.50
CA VAL A 435 27.35 20.84 -13.15
C VAL A 435 28.59 20.74 -12.27
N GLU A 436 28.70 21.60 -11.27
CA GLU A 436 29.88 21.67 -10.39
C GLU A 436 29.88 20.52 -9.39
N ASP A 437 28.69 20.20 -8.79
CA ASP A 437 28.54 19.14 -7.80
C ASP A 437 28.13 17.83 -8.46
N HIS A 438 28.93 16.79 -8.29
CA HIS A 438 28.65 15.49 -8.89
C HIS A 438 27.40 14.79 -8.31
N HIS A 439 26.98 15.12 -7.10
CA HIS A 439 25.73 14.63 -6.52
C HIS A 439 24.49 15.11 -7.28
N ASP A 440 24.60 16.20 -8.02
CA ASP A 440 23.53 16.73 -8.88
C ASP A 440 23.50 16.13 -10.31
N TYR A 441 24.43 15.23 -10.67
CA TYR A 441 24.52 14.66 -12.03
C TYR A 441 23.24 13.94 -12.45
N ALA A 442 22.72 13.05 -11.59
CA ALA A 442 21.49 12.32 -11.88
C ALA A 442 20.30 13.27 -12.07
N LYS A 443 20.24 14.33 -11.26
CA LYS A 443 19.17 15.34 -11.33
C LYS A 443 19.27 16.17 -12.62
N ALA A 444 20.46 16.62 -12.99
CA ALA A 444 20.66 17.42 -14.20
C ALA A 444 20.23 16.65 -15.48
N ILE A 445 20.53 15.35 -15.54
CA ILE A 445 20.09 14.48 -16.64
C ILE A 445 18.56 14.25 -16.56
N ALA A 446 18.03 14.01 -15.39
CA ALA A 446 16.61 13.77 -15.16
C ALA A 446 15.75 14.96 -15.59
N ASP A 447 16.18 16.19 -15.29
CA ASP A 447 15.51 17.42 -15.69
C ASP A 447 15.44 17.55 -17.23
N ARG A 448 16.49 17.13 -17.96
CA ARG A 448 16.51 17.14 -19.44
C ARG A 448 15.60 16.08 -20.04
N LEU A 449 15.48 14.92 -19.39
CA LEU A 449 14.69 13.78 -19.86
C LEU A 449 13.26 13.76 -19.31
N MET A 450 12.90 14.68 -18.42
CA MET A 450 11.63 14.69 -17.68
C MET A 450 11.39 13.37 -16.91
N LEU A 451 12.45 12.86 -16.29
CA LEU A 451 12.46 11.64 -15.50
C LEU A 451 12.70 11.95 -14.01
N GLU A 452 12.50 10.97 -13.16
CA GLU A 452 12.91 11.03 -11.76
C GLU A 452 14.43 10.79 -11.63
N PRO A 453 15.16 11.55 -10.80
CA PRO A 453 16.60 11.38 -10.60
C PRO A 453 17.01 9.96 -10.21
N THR A 454 16.17 9.29 -9.41
CA THR A 454 16.39 7.89 -9.00
C THR A 454 16.32 6.89 -10.15
N ALA A 455 15.49 7.15 -11.16
CA ALA A 455 15.42 6.34 -12.37
C ALA A 455 16.69 6.48 -13.21
N VAL A 456 17.15 7.73 -13.39
CA VAL A 456 18.40 8.03 -14.11
C VAL A 456 19.60 7.39 -13.41
N ALA A 457 19.69 7.50 -12.06
CA ALA A 457 20.74 6.87 -11.28
C ALA A 457 20.72 5.34 -11.43
N SER A 458 19.53 4.73 -11.38
CA SER A 458 19.39 3.28 -11.55
C SER A 458 19.81 2.80 -12.92
N ASP A 459 19.41 3.50 -13.98
CA ASP A 459 19.78 3.15 -15.36
C ASP A 459 21.27 3.35 -15.62
N ALA A 460 21.87 4.42 -15.09
CA ALA A 460 23.31 4.67 -15.18
C ALA A 460 24.11 3.58 -14.47
N CYS A 461 23.76 3.26 -13.22
CA CYS A 461 24.42 2.19 -12.45
C CYS A 461 24.30 0.84 -13.15
N ARG A 462 23.14 0.52 -13.72
CA ARG A 462 22.93 -0.70 -14.51
C ARG A 462 23.87 -0.75 -15.72
N ALA A 463 23.86 0.29 -16.55
CA ALA A 463 24.69 0.35 -17.76
C ALA A 463 26.19 0.27 -17.43
N TYR A 464 26.60 0.87 -16.33
CA TYR A 464 27.96 0.79 -15.81
C TYR A 464 28.34 -0.66 -15.42
N VAL A 465 27.52 -1.30 -14.61
CA VAL A 465 27.79 -2.64 -14.09
C VAL A 465 27.75 -3.69 -15.20
N GLU A 466 26.78 -3.61 -16.11
CA GLU A 466 26.67 -4.52 -17.26
C GLU A 466 27.85 -4.42 -18.24
N ALA A 467 28.57 -3.29 -18.25
CA ALA A 467 29.75 -3.08 -19.10
C ALA A 467 31.06 -3.66 -18.52
N HIS A 468 31.03 -4.12 -17.27
CA HIS A 468 32.19 -4.70 -16.59
C HIS A 468 32.12 -6.22 -16.55
N ASP A 469 33.31 -6.86 -16.43
CA ASP A 469 33.35 -8.29 -16.11
C ASP A 469 32.94 -8.49 -14.64
N PRO A 470 32.06 -9.46 -14.32
CA PRO A 470 31.75 -9.78 -12.92
C PRO A 470 32.96 -10.00 -12.01
N ALA A 471 34.10 -10.42 -12.57
CA ALA A 471 35.36 -10.56 -11.85
C ALA A 471 35.91 -9.23 -11.30
N ASP A 472 35.58 -8.09 -11.90
CA ASP A 472 36.01 -6.76 -11.46
C ASP A 472 35.39 -6.41 -10.09
N PHE A 473 34.26 -7.02 -9.75
CA PHE A 473 33.55 -6.84 -8.48
C PHE A 473 33.84 -7.93 -7.45
N ALA A 474 34.70 -8.92 -7.78
CA ALA A 474 34.94 -10.12 -6.95
C ALA A 474 35.51 -9.77 -5.55
N THR A 475 36.34 -8.74 -5.46
CA THR A 475 36.91 -8.28 -4.19
C THR A 475 35.83 -7.80 -3.25
N LEU A 476 34.91 -6.94 -3.72
CA LEU A 476 33.80 -6.42 -2.94
C LEU A 476 32.82 -7.54 -2.52
N THR A 477 32.38 -8.33 -3.47
CA THR A 477 31.39 -9.40 -3.21
C THR A 477 31.96 -10.49 -2.33
N GLY A 478 33.25 -10.85 -2.53
CA GLY A 478 33.99 -11.81 -1.69
C GLY A 478 34.14 -11.32 -0.26
N TYR A 479 34.46 -10.05 -0.06
CA TYR A 479 34.53 -9.45 1.26
C TYR A 479 33.19 -9.50 2.00
N ILE A 480 32.10 -9.06 1.34
CA ILE A 480 30.77 -9.10 1.93
C ILE A 480 30.35 -10.53 2.27
N ARG A 481 30.65 -11.51 1.40
CA ARG A 481 30.39 -12.94 1.69
C ARG A 481 31.15 -13.43 2.92
N SER A 482 32.41 -13.06 3.06
CA SER A 482 33.22 -13.46 4.23
C SER A 482 32.63 -12.94 5.53
N GLU A 483 32.13 -11.72 5.52
CA GLU A 483 31.48 -11.09 6.69
C GLU A 483 30.06 -11.65 6.97
N LEU A 484 29.36 -12.15 5.95
CA LEU A 484 28.10 -12.88 6.13
C LEU A 484 28.29 -14.22 6.83
N GLY A 485 29.50 -14.80 6.75
CA GLY A 485 29.80 -16.12 7.25
C GLY A 485 29.25 -17.21 6.34
N ASP A 486 30.12 -18.00 5.74
CA ASP A 486 29.80 -19.14 4.90
C ASP A 486 28.90 -20.13 5.66
N ARG A 487 27.62 -20.16 5.36
CA ARG A 487 26.76 -21.32 5.57
C ARG A 487 26.38 -21.86 4.19
N ARG A 488 27.21 -22.77 3.70
CA ARG A 488 26.78 -23.76 2.71
C ARG A 488 25.87 -24.78 3.39
#